data_ddbf3e0442718132e033e03e24c42e70
#
_entry.id   ddbf3e0442718132e033e03e24c42e70
#
_cell.length_a   1.000
_cell.length_b   1.000
_cell.length_c   1.000
_cell.angle_alpha   90.00
_cell.angle_beta   90.00
_cell.angle_gamma   90.00
#
_symmetry.space_group_name_H-M   'P 1'
#
loop_
_entity.id
_entity.type
_entity.pdbx_description
1 polymer ?
#
loop_
_entity_poly.entity_id
_entity_poly.type
_entity_poly.pdbx_seq_one_letter_code
_entity_poly.pdbx_strand_id
1 'polypeptide(L)'
;MGLVSQQTNETQVILHTSEGDIRLTLFQTHAPKTVANFVGLAKGSKEYTQRNARGELSGPFYDGSLFHRVIDGFMIQGGDPTGTGRGGPGYRFGDETHPELQFNRPYLLAMANAGPNTNGSQFFITVRPTTHLNRKHTIFGEVADQPSRSVVDTIAGTPTRGDRPVKDIVIERVTVEPAGV
;
A
#
# COMPACT_ATOMS: atom_id res chain seq x y z
N MET A 1 -26.48 -8.28 -14.55
CA MET A 1 -26.09 -7.38 -15.58
C MET A 1 -25.33 -6.20 -15.08
N GLY A 2 -25.83 -5.43 -14.14
CA GLY A 2 -25.10 -4.29 -13.62
C GLY A 2 -23.82 -4.64 -12.88
N LEU A 3 -23.67 -5.90 -12.46
CA LEU A 3 -22.51 -6.31 -11.69
C LEU A 3 -21.19 -6.22 -12.45
N VAL A 4 -21.23 -6.55 -13.73
CA VAL A 4 -20.00 -6.53 -14.54
C VAL A 4 -19.47 -5.11 -14.70
N SER A 5 -20.36 -4.14 -14.94
CA SER A 5 -19.94 -2.74 -15.11
C SER A 5 -19.41 -2.13 -13.82
N GLN A 6 -19.86 -2.58 -12.67
CA GLN A 6 -19.36 -2.09 -11.38
C GLN A 6 -17.91 -2.48 -11.15
N GLN A 7 -17.51 -3.67 -11.59
CA GLN A 7 -16.14 -4.14 -11.42
C GLN A 7 -15.13 -3.33 -12.23
N THR A 8 -15.56 -2.73 -13.34
CA THR A 8 -14.67 -1.96 -14.20
C THR A 8 -14.41 -0.55 -13.68
N ASN A 9 -15.10 -0.12 -12.61
CA ASN A 9 -14.97 1.23 -12.08
C ASN A 9 -13.90 1.38 -11.00
N GLU A 10 -13.22 0.29 -10.64
CA GLU A 10 -12.19 0.34 -9.62
C GLU A 10 -10.82 0.43 -10.25
N THR A 11 -9.99 1.35 -9.74
CA THR A 11 -8.60 1.47 -10.15
C THR A 11 -7.83 0.27 -9.64
N GLN A 12 -6.97 -0.28 -10.48
CA GLN A 12 -6.06 -1.35 -10.10
C GLN A 12 -4.62 -0.87 -10.17
N VAL A 13 -3.81 -1.39 -9.28
CA VAL A 13 -2.39 -1.07 -9.19
C VAL A 13 -1.62 -2.38 -9.12
N ILE A 14 -0.48 -2.44 -9.79
CA ILE A 14 0.42 -3.59 -9.69
C ILE A 14 1.72 -3.12 -9.06
N LEU A 15 2.06 -3.68 -7.91
CA LEU A 15 3.39 -3.50 -7.31
C LEU A 15 4.29 -4.58 -7.91
N HIS A 16 5.27 -4.19 -8.70
CA HIS A 16 6.25 -5.12 -9.26
C HIS A 16 7.40 -5.26 -8.26
N THR A 17 7.35 -6.32 -7.47
CA THR A 17 8.34 -6.51 -6.42
C THR A 17 9.41 -7.52 -6.83
N SER A 18 10.51 -7.53 -6.10
CA SER A 18 11.58 -8.51 -6.30
C SER A 18 11.13 -9.96 -6.01
N GLU A 19 9.96 -10.14 -5.37
CA GLU A 19 9.37 -11.46 -5.09
C GLU A 19 8.20 -11.79 -6.01
N GLY A 20 7.84 -10.91 -6.92
CA GLY A 20 6.72 -11.08 -7.85
C GLY A 20 5.74 -9.92 -7.80
N ASP A 21 4.71 -10.00 -8.61
CA ASP A 21 3.73 -8.94 -8.75
C ASP A 21 2.62 -9.07 -7.71
N ILE A 22 2.21 -7.93 -7.17
CA ILE A 22 1.04 -7.84 -6.27
C ILE A 22 0.05 -6.90 -6.95
N ARG A 23 -1.08 -7.45 -7.40
CA ARG A 23 -2.17 -6.66 -7.98
C ARG A 23 -3.12 -6.25 -6.86
N LEU A 24 -3.44 -4.98 -6.82
CA LEU A 24 -4.30 -4.37 -5.80
C LEU A 24 -5.51 -3.74 -6.46
N THR A 25 -6.68 -3.93 -5.87
CA THR A 25 -7.89 -3.18 -6.24
C THR A 25 -8.07 -2.07 -5.23
N LEU A 26 -8.22 -0.83 -5.69
CA LEU A 26 -8.32 0.33 -4.81
C LEU A 26 -9.78 0.75 -4.61
N PHE A 27 -10.10 1.17 -3.40
CA PHE A 27 -11.48 1.53 -3.00
C PHE A 27 -11.68 3.04 -3.08
N GLN A 28 -11.69 3.58 -4.30
CA GLN A 28 -11.77 5.03 -4.49
C GLN A 28 -13.12 5.63 -4.06
N THR A 29 -14.17 4.83 -3.99
CA THR A 29 -15.47 5.31 -3.51
C THR A 29 -15.45 5.53 -1.99
N HIS A 30 -14.77 4.63 -1.25
CA HIS A 30 -14.73 4.68 0.21
C HIS A 30 -13.62 5.56 0.74
N ALA A 31 -12.51 5.67 0.03
CA ALA A 31 -11.34 6.42 0.47
C ALA A 31 -10.74 7.24 -0.69
N PRO A 32 -11.52 8.20 -1.22
CA PRO A 32 -11.11 8.91 -2.46
C PRO A 32 -9.81 9.69 -2.32
N LYS A 33 -9.59 10.35 -1.19
CA LYS A 33 -8.36 11.14 -0.99
C LYS A 33 -7.14 10.26 -0.83
N THR A 34 -7.29 9.16 -0.11
CA THR A 34 -6.22 8.21 0.12
C THR A 34 -5.82 7.52 -1.18
N VAL A 35 -6.80 7.09 -1.98
CA VAL A 35 -6.54 6.49 -3.28
C VAL A 35 -5.86 7.49 -4.22
N ALA A 36 -6.36 8.74 -4.26
CA ALA A 36 -5.75 9.78 -5.09
C ALA A 36 -4.30 10.04 -4.70
N ASN A 37 -4.01 10.07 -3.39
CA ASN A 37 -2.65 10.22 -2.89
C ASN A 37 -1.74 9.08 -3.33
N PHE A 38 -2.19 7.85 -3.11
CA PHE A 38 -1.41 6.66 -3.45
C PHE A 38 -1.13 6.58 -4.96
N VAL A 39 -2.16 6.78 -5.78
CA VAL A 39 -2.03 6.75 -7.23
C VAL A 39 -1.13 7.88 -7.72
N GLY A 40 -1.33 9.09 -7.17
CA GLY A 40 -0.51 10.24 -7.55
C GLY A 40 0.96 10.06 -7.22
N LEU A 41 1.27 9.50 -6.05
CA LEU A 41 2.65 9.18 -5.69
C LEU A 41 3.21 8.06 -6.59
N ALA A 42 2.42 7.02 -6.85
CA ALA A 42 2.85 5.90 -7.68
C ALA A 42 3.22 6.34 -9.10
N LYS A 43 2.42 7.24 -9.67
CA LYS A 43 2.65 7.77 -11.03
C LYS A 43 3.68 8.90 -11.08
N GLY A 44 3.95 9.53 -9.95
CA GLY A 44 4.80 10.71 -9.92
C GLY A 44 4.07 12.00 -10.30
N SER A 45 2.74 11.97 -10.36
CA SER A 45 1.94 13.16 -10.69
C SER A 45 1.62 14.02 -9.47
N LYS A 46 1.83 13.51 -8.27
CA LYS A 46 1.64 14.27 -7.03
C LYS A 46 2.98 14.78 -6.54
N GLU A 47 3.04 16.07 -6.21
CA GLU A 47 4.26 16.68 -5.70
C GLU A 47 4.59 16.18 -4.29
N TYR A 48 5.88 16.07 -4.01
CA TYR A 48 6.38 15.71 -2.69
C TYR A 48 7.69 16.46 -2.44
N THR A 49 8.05 16.60 -1.16
CA THR A 49 9.18 17.44 -0.75
C THR A 49 10.32 16.67 -0.09
N GLN A 50 10.14 15.38 0.13
CA GLN A 50 11.19 14.49 0.61
C GLN A 50 11.66 13.62 -0.57
N ARG A 51 12.95 13.32 -0.62
CA ARG A 51 13.51 12.56 -1.75
C ARG A 51 12.94 11.15 -1.78
N ASN A 52 12.68 10.65 -2.98
CA ASN A 52 12.26 9.27 -3.17
C ASN A 52 13.46 8.32 -2.98
N ALA A 53 13.22 7.00 -3.11
CA ALA A 53 14.28 5.99 -2.88
C ALA A 53 15.44 6.11 -3.86
N ARG A 54 15.24 6.78 -5.00
CA ARG A 54 16.31 7.04 -5.98
C ARG A 54 17.04 8.35 -5.70
N GLY A 55 16.68 9.06 -4.62
CA GLY A 55 17.31 10.31 -4.26
C GLY A 55 16.79 11.53 -5.01
N GLU A 56 15.62 11.43 -5.65
CA GLU A 56 15.04 12.48 -6.48
C GLU A 56 13.79 13.07 -5.84
N LEU A 57 13.44 14.30 -6.23
CA LEU A 57 12.26 15.01 -5.72
C LEU A 57 11.08 14.97 -6.70
N SER A 58 11.18 14.16 -7.75
CA SER A 58 10.13 14.03 -8.75
C SER A 58 10.13 12.62 -9.33
N GLY A 59 9.07 12.29 -10.07
CA GLY A 59 8.89 10.98 -10.67
C GLY A 59 8.17 10.01 -9.74
N PRO A 60 8.01 8.76 -10.16
CA PRO A 60 7.31 7.74 -9.36
C PRO A 60 7.94 7.58 -7.98
N PHE A 61 7.13 7.83 -6.95
CA PHE A 61 7.64 7.92 -5.57
C PHE A 61 8.04 6.56 -5.00
N TYR A 62 7.29 5.52 -5.32
CA TYR A 62 7.49 4.21 -4.71
C TYR A 62 8.59 3.37 -5.36
N ASP A 63 9.03 3.74 -6.55
CA ASP A 63 10.04 2.96 -7.29
C ASP A 63 11.34 2.88 -6.49
N GLY A 64 11.80 1.66 -6.25
CA GLY A 64 13.02 1.40 -5.50
C GLY A 64 12.86 1.34 -3.99
N SER A 65 11.66 1.61 -3.46
CA SER A 65 11.42 1.52 -2.02
C SER A 65 11.24 0.07 -1.58
N LEU A 66 11.33 -0.15 -0.26
CA LEU A 66 11.39 -1.50 0.30
C LEU A 66 10.14 -1.84 1.09
N PHE A 67 9.85 -3.14 1.24
CA PHE A 67 9.04 -3.62 2.35
C PHE A 67 9.97 -3.72 3.57
N HIS A 68 10.05 -2.65 4.31
CA HIS A 68 11.03 -2.50 5.39
C HIS A 68 10.62 -3.12 6.73
N ARG A 69 9.34 -3.44 6.89
CA ARG A 69 8.81 -4.03 8.11
C ARG A 69 7.85 -5.15 7.74
N VAL A 70 8.19 -6.36 8.18
CA VAL A 70 7.43 -7.57 7.84
C VAL A 70 7.25 -8.38 9.12
N ILE A 71 6.01 -8.68 9.46
CA ILE A 71 5.67 -9.51 10.61
C ILE A 71 4.77 -10.63 10.11
N ASP A 72 5.34 -11.85 10.10
CA ASP A 72 4.60 -13.02 9.67
C ASP A 72 3.34 -13.22 10.53
N GLY A 73 2.25 -13.58 9.87
CA GLY A 73 0.96 -13.71 10.55
C GLY A 73 0.30 -12.39 10.90
N PHE A 74 0.85 -11.26 10.47
CA PHE A 74 0.25 -9.94 10.71
C PHE A 74 0.16 -9.10 9.42
N MET A 75 1.29 -8.55 8.95
CA MET A 75 1.26 -7.67 7.78
C MET A 75 2.65 -7.47 7.17
N ILE A 76 2.67 -6.92 5.96
CA ILE A 76 3.89 -6.43 5.32
C ILE A 76 3.71 -4.93 5.08
N GLN A 77 4.74 -4.14 5.40
CA GLN A 77 4.68 -2.68 5.35
C GLN A 77 5.80 -2.10 4.50
N GLY A 78 5.44 -1.15 3.66
CA GLY A 78 6.40 -0.47 2.79
C GLY A 78 5.99 0.96 2.50
N GLY A 79 6.60 1.55 1.47
CA GLY A 79 6.23 2.90 1.02
C GLY A 79 7.04 4.02 1.67
N ASP A 80 8.05 3.70 2.46
CA ASP A 80 8.96 4.69 3.03
C ASP A 80 10.22 4.74 2.17
N PRO A 81 10.50 5.87 1.51
CA PRO A 81 11.67 5.95 0.63
C PRO A 81 13.00 5.79 1.37
N THR A 82 13.04 6.06 2.68
CA THR A 82 14.26 5.90 3.47
C THR A 82 14.45 4.47 3.98
N GLY A 83 13.39 3.66 3.98
CA GLY A 83 13.43 2.30 4.51
C GLY A 83 13.60 2.20 6.02
N THR A 84 13.41 3.30 6.75
CA THR A 84 13.63 3.35 8.22
C THR A 84 12.33 3.27 9.01
N GLY A 85 11.18 3.45 8.35
CA GLY A 85 9.88 3.60 9.00
C GLY A 85 9.55 5.03 9.38
N ARG A 86 10.47 5.97 9.17
CA ARG A 86 10.30 7.37 9.57
C ARG A 86 10.15 8.32 8.39
N GLY A 87 10.34 7.83 7.17
CA GLY A 87 10.26 8.65 5.97
C GLY A 87 8.85 8.74 5.41
N GLY A 88 8.69 9.66 4.47
CA GLY A 88 7.41 9.89 3.82
C GLY A 88 7.56 10.94 2.73
N PRO A 89 6.43 11.46 2.23
CA PRO A 89 6.47 12.41 1.10
C PRO A 89 6.70 13.86 1.52
N GLY A 90 6.77 14.15 2.82
CA GLY A 90 6.97 15.49 3.31
C GLY A 90 5.67 16.22 3.68
N TYR A 91 4.54 15.54 3.64
CA TYR A 91 3.25 16.08 4.06
C TYR A 91 2.45 14.97 4.79
N ARG A 92 1.36 15.38 5.41
CA ARG A 92 0.42 14.47 6.07
C ARG A 92 -1.00 14.82 5.64
N PHE A 93 -1.90 13.85 5.71
CA PHE A 93 -3.31 14.08 5.43
C PHE A 93 -4.19 13.23 6.34
N GLY A 94 -5.48 13.57 6.37
CA GLY A 94 -6.44 13.00 7.32
C GLY A 94 -6.85 11.58 7.01
N ASP A 95 -7.37 10.91 8.03
CA ASP A 95 -7.92 9.57 7.91
C ASP A 95 -9.23 9.58 7.12
N GLU A 96 -9.48 8.49 6.41
CA GLU A 96 -10.74 8.25 5.69
C GLU A 96 -11.30 6.90 6.07
N THR A 97 -11.53 6.66 7.35
CA THR A 97 -12.13 5.42 7.80
C THR A 97 -13.60 5.38 7.40
N HIS A 98 -14.09 4.18 7.09
CA HIS A 98 -15.46 3.98 6.65
C HIS A 98 -16.05 2.79 7.41
N PRO A 99 -17.30 2.90 7.91
CA PRO A 99 -17.88 1.82 8.72
C PRO A 99 -18.06 0.51 7.96
N GLU A 100 -18.16 0.55 6.64
CA GLU A 100 -18.25 -0.66 5.82
C GLU A 100 -16.91 -1.37 5.65
N LEU A 101 -15.80 -0.71 5.97
CA LEU A 101 -14.47 -1.28 5.80
C LEU A 101 -13.87 -1.55 7.18
N GLN A 102 -13.71 -2.83 7.48
CA GLN A 102 -13.14 -3.28 8.74
C GLN A 102 -12.07 -4.33 8.47
N PHE A 103 -11.12 -4.44 9.40
CA PHE A 103 -10.03 -5.40 9.30
C PHE A 103 -10.49 -6.81 9.72
N ASN A 104 -11.56 -7.29 9.09
CA ASN A 104 -12.20 -8.57 9.44
C ASN A 104 -11.78 -9.72 8.51
N ARG A 105 -10.83 -9.50 7.62
CA ARG A 105 -10.31 -10.51 6.69
C ARG A 105 -8.87 -10.16 6.31
N PRO A 106 -8.10 -11.12 5.76
CA PRO A 106 -6.75 -10.85 5.30
C PRO A 106 -6.72 -10.10 3.97
N TYR A 107 -5.53 -9.67 3.59
CA TYR A 107 -5.20 -9.09 2.28
C TYR A 107 -5.82 -7.73 2.04
N LEU A 108 -6.01 -6.96 3.10
CA LEU A 108 -6.46 -5.57 3.01
C LEU A 108 -5.26 -4.64 2.94
N LEU A 109 -5.39 -3.61 2.10
CA LEU A 109 -4.40 -2.55 1.93
C LEU A 109 -4.84 -1.34 2.74
N ALA A 110 -3.96 -0.85 3.60
CA ALA A 110 -4.28 0.26 4.49
C ALA A 110 -3.07 1.18 4.68
N MET A 111 -3.34 2.40 5.17
CA MET A 111 -2.28 3.37 5.44
C MET A 111 -1.66 3.16 6.82
N ALA A 112 -0.33 3.08 6.86
CA ALA A 112 0.41 3.18 8.10
C ALA A 112 0.35 4.64 8.57
N ASN A 113 0.42 4.85 9.89
CA ASN A 113 0.41 6.19 10.46
C ASN A 113 1.08 6.21 11.84
N ALA A 114 1.27 7.40 12.37
CA ALA A 114 1.84 7.63 13.70
C ALA A 114 0.79 8.24 14.65
N GLY A 115 -0.47 7.88 14.46
CA GLY A 115 -1.61 8.39 15.21
C GLY A 115 -2.63 9.02 14.28
N PRO A 116 -3.70 9.62 14.81
CA PRO A 116 -4.77 10.18 13.98
C PRO A 116 -4.26 11.21 12.97
N ASN A 117 -4.74 11.11 11.74
CA ASN A 117 -4.53 12.11 10.69
C ASN A 117 -3.05 12.36 10.37
N THR A 118 -2.25 11.28 10.37
CA THR A 118 -0.81 11.38 10.05
C THR A 118 -0.43 10.51 8.85
N ASN A 119 -1.33 10.36 7.89
CA ASN A 119 -1.07 9.56 6.70
C ASN A 119 -0.08 10.29 5.78
N GLY A 120 0.81 9.53 5.17
CA GLY A 120 1.77 10.06 4.19
C GLY A 120 1.89 9.13 3.00
N SER A 121 2.94 8.31 2.97
CA SER A 121 3.18 7.37 1.88
C SER A 121 3.23 5.91 2.32
N GLN A 122 3.50 5.64 3.58
CA GLN A 122 3.65 4.26 4.04
C GLN A 122 2.31 3.55 4.09
N PHE A 123 2.32 2.30 3.66
CA PHE A 123 1.13 1.45 3.63
C PHE A 123 1.49 0.05 4.10
N PHE A 124 0.46 -0.73 4.41
CA PHE A 124 0.67 -2.14 4.74
C PHE A 124 -0.43 -3.01 4.12
N ILE A 125 -0.11 -4.29 3.97
CA ILE A 125 -1.06 -5.30 3.50
C ILE A 125 -1.14 -6.36 4.58
N THR A 126 -2.36 -6.62 5.08
CA THR A 126 -2.57 -7.60 6.15
C THR A 126 -2.55 -9.02 5.58
N VAL A 127 -2.18 -9.99 6.42
CA VAL A 127 -2.22 -11.41 6.05
C VAL A 127 -3.18 -12.20 6.94
N ARG A 128 -3.90 -11.51 7.83
CA ARG A 128 -4.93 -12.09 8.68
C ARG A 128 -5.89 -10.99 9.12
N PRO A 129 -7.05 -11.33 9.70
CA PRO A 129 -7.91 -10.31 10.32
C PRO A 129 -7.15 -9.60 11.45
N THR A 130 -7.28 -8.27 11.51
CA THR A 130 -6.59 -7.43 12.49
C THR A 130 -7.57 -6.40 13.04
N THR A 131 -8.65 -6.86 13.66
CA THR A 131 -9.77 -5.99 14.07
C THR A 131 -9.36 -4.91 15.05
N HIS A 132 -8.24 -5.08 15.76
CA HIS A 132 -7.71 -4.04 16.65
C HIS A 132 -7.28 -2.77 15.91
N LEU A 133 -7.16 -2.82 14.59
CA LEU A 133 -6.79 -1.66 13.76
C LEU A 133 -8.01 -0.91 13.23
N ASN A 134 -9.21 -1.40 13.46
CA ASN A 134 -10.43 -0.75 12.98
C ASN A 134 -10.49 0.71 13.46
N ARG A 135 -10.84 1.61 12.53
CA ARG A 135 -10.97 3.06 12.77
C ARG A 135 -9.67 3.77 13.10
N LYS A 136 -8.56 3.06 13.14
CA LYS A 136 -7.24 3.65 13.40
C LYS A 136 -6.42 3.80 12.15
N HIS A 137 -6.70 3.01 11.13
CA HIS A 137 -5.99 3.03 9.84
C HIS A 137 -7.00 3.04 8.70
N THR A 138 -6.74 3.85 7.70
CA THR A 138 -7.60 3.94 6.52
C THR A 138 -7.38 2.73 5.63
N ILE A 139 -8.42 1.92 5.45
CA ILE A 139 -8.43 0.84 4.47
C ILE A 139 -8.77 1.45 3.12
N PHE A 140 -7.94 1.24 2.11
CA PHE A 140 -8.18 1.83 0.80
C PHE A 140 -8.03 0.86 -0.37
N GLY A 141 -7.87 -0.43 -0.11
CA GLY A 141 -7.80 -1.42 -1.17
C GLY A 141 -7.70 -2.84 -0.64
N GLU A 142 -7.51 -3.77 -1.56
CA GLU A 142 -7.31 -5.18 -1.24
C GLU A 142 -6.49 -5.86 -2.33
N VAL A 143 -5.89 -6.99 -1.99
CA VAL A 143 -5.19 -7.82 -2.97
C VAL A 143 -6.22 -8.46 -3.90
N ALA A 144 -6.01 -8.32 -5.22
CA ALA A 144 -7.05 -8.57 -6.20
C ALA A 144 -7.23 -10.04 -6.59
N ASP A 145 -6.17 -10.86 -6.50
CA ASP A 145 -6.21 -12.22 -7.02
C ASP A 145 -5.31 -13.15 -6.23
N GLN A 146 -5.47 -14.44 -6.48
CA GLN A 146 -4.74 -15.48 -5.75
C GLN A 146 -3.23 -15.47 -6.02
N PRO A 147 -2.75 -15.28 -7.24
CA PRO A 147 -1.29 -15.19 -7.46
C PRO A 147 -0.66 -14.05 -6.65
N SER A 148 -1.33 -12.92 -6.56
CA SER A 148 -0.85 -11.77 -5.76
C SER A 148 -0.86 -12.08 -4.26
N ARG A 149 -1.88 -12.79 -3.78
CA ARG A 149 -1.92 -13.24 -2.38
C ARG A 149 -0.76 -14.16 -2.05
N SER A 150 -0.41 -15.04 -2.97
CA SER A 150 0.74 -15.93 -2.79
C SER A 150 2.05 -15.14 -2.67
N VAL A 151 2.22 -14.07 -3.45
CA VAL A 151 3.39 -13.19 -3.33
C VAL A 151 3.41 -12.51 -1.96
N VAL A 152 2.28 -11.98 -1.52
CA VAL A 152 2.17 -11.35 -0.18
C VAL A 152 2.55 -12.34 0.91
N ASP A 153 2.05 -13.57 0.83
CA ASP A 153 2.37 -14.62 1.82
C ASP A 153 3.85 -14.98 1.80
N THR A 154 4.47 -15.05 0.62
CA THR A 154 5.90 -15.29 0.49
C THR A 154 6.70 -14.19 1.17
N ILE A 155 6.33 -12.94 0.95
CA ILE A 155 7.01 -11.81 1.60
C ILE A 155 6.82 -11.87 3.12
N ALA A 156 5.59 -12.15 3.57
CA ALA A 156 5.29 -12.22 5.01
C ALA A 156 6.11 -13.30 5.72
N GLY A 157 6.42 -14.40 5.03
CA GLY A 157 7.19 -15.50 5.57
C GLY A 157 8.71 -15.38 5.38
N THR A 158 9.20 -14.28 4.83
CA THR A 158 10.64 -14.10 4.60
C THR A 158 11.40 -14.02 5.93
N PRO A 159 12.66 -14.50 5.98
CA PRO A 159 13.46 -14.32 7.18
C PRO A 159 13.66 -12.85 7.52
N THR A 160 13.50 -12.51 8.79
CA THR A 160 13.61 -11.12 9.27
C THR A 160 14.57 -11.05 10.47
N ARG A 161 15.03 -9.83 10.72
CA ARG A 161 15.77 -9.51 11.94
C ARG A 161 15.20 -8.18 12.45
N GLY A 162 14.57 -8.22 13.64
CA GLY A 162 13.87 -7.06 14.16
C GLY A 162 12.79 -6.57 13.18
N ASP A 163 12.02 -7.49 12.62
CA ASP A 163 10.94 -7.25 11.65
C ASP A 163 11.40 -6.68 10.31
N ARG A 164 12.69 -6.54 10.08
CA ARG A 164 13.22 -6.12 8.80
C ARG A 164 13.67 -7.34 8.02
N PRO A 165 13.26 -7.51 6.75
CA PRO A 165 13.73 -8.62 5.93
C PRO A 165 15.25 -8.66 5.86
N VAL A 166 15.84 -9.85 6.07
CA VAL A 166 17.28 -10.03 5.97
C VAL A 166 17.77 -9.72 4.56
N LYS A 167 17.01 -10.13 3.56
CA LYS A 167 17.26 -9.77 2.16
C LYS A 167 16.23 -8.74 1.75
N ASP A 168 16.68 -7.62 1.20
CA ASP A 168 15.78 -6.54 0.80
C ASP A 168 14.72 -7.02 -0.18
N ILE A 169 13.48 -6.63 0.08
CA ILE A 169 12.35 -6.87 -0.80
C ILE A 169 11.98 -5.52 -1.40
N VAL A 170 12.21 -5.37 -2.69
CA VAL A 170 12.15 -4.08 -3.38
C VAL A 170 10.86 -3.97 -4.19
N ILE A 171 10.19 -2.83 -4.07
CA ILE A 171 9.15 -2.42 -5.02
C ILE A 171 9.89 -1.78 -6.19
N GLU A 172 10.07 -2.53 -7.27
CA GLU A 172 10.88 -2.07 -8.40
C GLU A 172 10.20 -0.96 -9.16
N ARG A 173 8.89 -1.09 -9.36
CA ARG A 173 8.06 -0.08 -10.00
C ARG A 173 6.58 -0.38 -9.70
N VAL A 174 5.74 0.59 -10.00
CA VAL A 174 4.29 0.47 -9.80
C VAL A 174 3.58 0.82 -11.10
N THR A 175 2.69 -0.07 -11.55
CA THR A 175 1.83 0.18 -12.70
C THR A 175 0.44 0.55 -12.20
N VAL A 176 -0.14 1.61 -12.76
CA VAL A 176 -1.49 2.03 -12.43
C VAL A 176 -2.38 1.77 -13.64
N GLU A 177 -3.45 1.00 -13.42
CA GLU A 177 -4.50 0.76 -14.42
C GLU A 177 -5.74 1.53 -13.95
N PRO A 178 -6.01 2.68 -14.54
CA PRO A 178 -7.15 3.50 -14.11
C PRO A 178 -8.45 2.73 -14.20
N ALA A 179 -9.47 3.24 -13.47
CA ALA A 179 -10.82 2.68 -13.52
C ALA A 179 -11.25 2.54 -14.97
N GLY A 180 -11.93 1.45 -15.27
CA GLY A 180 -12.36 1.13 -16.63
C GLY A 180 -13.18 2.23 -17.25
N VAL A 181 -13.04 2.36 -18.55
CA VAL A 181 -13.71 3.39 -19.34
C VAL A 181 -15.01 2.87 -19.90
#